data_02e0dac8722dadb44cadecc1869fca78
#
_entry.id   02e0dac8722dadb44cadecc1869fca78
#
_cell.length_a   1.000
_cell.length_b   1.000
_cell.length_c   1.000
_cell.angle_alpha   90.00
_cell.angle_beta   90.00
_cell.angle_gamma   90.00
#
_symmetry.space_group_name_H-M   'P 1'
#
loop_
_entity.id
_entity.type
_entity.pdbx_description
1 polymer ?
#
loop_
_entity_poly.entity_id
_entity_poly.type
_entity_poly.pdbx_seq_one_letter_code
_entity_poly.pdbx_strand_id
1 'polypeptide(L)'
;MAVNNIIKRIQNIMRQDAGINGDAQRIEQMTWMFFLKVYDTQEETWEYKDENYKSIIPEDLRWRKWAVDEKDGEALTGEALLSFVNEKLFPTLKNLPIDANTPRAKSIVQETFADLNQYMKNGTLLRQVVNIVNEIEFDDADDRHTFGDIYEGILKDLQSAGNAGEFYTPRALTDFIVMMLDPKLGETFGDFTSGTGGFLTSALNYMSKSVSSAEDGEEKCGNPQKSFLL
;
A
#
# COMPACT_ATOMS: atom_id res chain seq x y z
N MET A 1 -17.42 -5.84 -5.24
CA MET A 1 -18.08 -4.93 -4.24
C MET A 1 -17.53 -3.53 -4.43
N ALA A 2 -18.34 -2.46 -4.29
CA ALA A 2 -17.78 -1.12 -4.45
C ALA A 2 -16.77 -0.84 -3.31
N VAL A 3 -15.54 -0.48 -3.66
CA VAL A 3 -14.40 -0.18 -2.77
C VAL A 3 -14.79 0.74 -1.60
N ASN A 4 -15.61 1.76 -1.86
CA ASN A 4 -16.13 2.68 -0.83
C ASN A 4 -16.91 1.98 0.30
N ASN A 5 -17.53 0.82 0.03
CA ASN A 5 -18.22 0.07 1.07
C ASN A 5 -17.24 -0.67 1.99
N ILE A 6 -16.17 -1.20 1.45
CA ILE A 6 -15.12 -1.88 2.21
C ILE A 6 -14.46 -0.90 3.18
N ILE A 7 -14.05 0.28 2.71
CA ILE A 7 -13.44 1.33 3.53
C ILE A 7 -14.37 1.73 4.68
N LYS A 8 -15.65 1.97 4.38
CA LYS A 8 -16.64 2.34 5.41
C LYS A 8 -16.82 1.23 6.47
N ARG A 9 -16.83 -0.03 6.06
CA ARG A 9 -16.90 -1.17 6.99
C ARG A 9 -15.69 -1.18 7.92
N ILE A 10 -14.48 -1.05 7.38
CA ILE A 10 -13.24 -0.99 8.15
C ILE A 10 -13.29 0.18 9.14
N GLN A 11 -13.59 1.38 8.67
CA GLN A 11 -13.66 2.57 9.53
C GLN A 11 -14.70 2.44 10.65
N ASN A 12 -15.85 1.82 10.38
CA ASN A 12 -16.88 1.61 11.39
C ASN A 12 -16.42 0.66 12.51
N ILE A 13 -15.63 -0.36 12.19
CA ILE A 13 -15.00 -1.22 13.19
C ILE A 13 -13.95 -0.45 13.98
N MET A 14 -13.08 0.28 13.30
CA MET A 14 -12.00 1.05 13.95
C MET A 14 -12.53 2.14 14.89
N ARG A 15 -13.69 2.75 14.61
CA ARG A 15 -14.35 3.72 15.50
C ARG A 15 -14.76 3.15 16.85
N GLN A 16 -14.89 1.82 16.95
CA GLN A 16 -15.24 1.14 18.20
C GLN A 16 -14.00 0.83 19.05
N ASP A 17 -12.80 1.01 18.50
CA ASP A 17 -11.55 0.71 19.20
C ASP A 17 -11.06 1.93 19.99
N ALA A 18 -10.81 1.73 21.29
CA ALA A 18 -10.36 2.78 22.20
C ALA A 18 -8.94 3.32 21.89
N GLY A 19 -8.17 2.64 21.07
CA GLY A 19 -6.83 3.06 20.65
C GLY A 19 -6.82 4.01 19.46
N ILE A 20 -7.95 4.14 18.75
CA ILE A 20 -8.05 4.94 17.52
C ILE A 20 -8.75 6.28 17.79
N ASN A 21 -7.98 7.35 17.73
CA ASN A 21 -8.45 8.71 17.95
C ASN A 21 -8.35 9.56 16.67
N GLY A 22 -9.40 9.53 15.84
CA GLY A 22 -9.47 10.39 14.67
C GLY A 22 -9.13 9.70 13.34
N ASP A 23 -9.28 10.47 12.26
CA ASP A 23 -9.18 9.96 10.88
C ASP A 23 -7.73 9.64 10.50
N ALA A 24 -6.77 10.45 10.94
CA ALA A 24 -5.36 10.24 10.64
C ALA A 24 -4.87 8.87 11.13
N GLN A 25 -5.22 8.48 12.37
CA GLN A 25 -4.85 7.17 12.91
C GLN A 25 -5.58 6.02 12.20
N ARG A 26 -6.83 6.22 11.78
CA ARG A 26 -7.55 5.21 10.96
C ARG A 26 -6.85 4.94 9.64
N ILE A 27 -6.36 5.99 8.99
CA ILE A 27 -5.64 5.87 7.72
C ILE A 27 -4.33 5.16 7.92
N GLU A 28 -3.51 5.60 8.87
CA GLU A 28 -2.24 4.96 9.16
C GLU A 28 -2.44 3.47 9.50
N GLN A 29 -3.49 3.15 10.26
CA GLN A 29 -3.87 1.79 10.60
C GLN A 29 -4.26 0.97 9.36
N MET A 30 -4.99 1.53 8.41
CA MET A 30 -5.33 0.87 7.15
C MET A 30 -4.11 0.74 6.23
N THR A 31 -3.25 1.75 6.19
CA THR A 31 -2.09 1.81 5.28
C THR A 31 -1.18 0.60 5.43
N TRP A 32 -0.78 0.23 6.66
CA TRP A 32 0.14 -0.89 6.84
C TRP A 32 -0.51 -2.24 6.47
N MET A 33 -1.82 -2.42 6.72
CA MET A 33 -2.53 -3.65 6.36
C MET A 33 -2.63 -3.81 4.85
N PHE A 34 -3.05 -2.76 4.16
CA PHE A 34 -3.12 -2.76 2.69
C PHE A 34 -1.75 -2.93 2.07
N PHE A 35 -0.73 -2.25 2.61
CA PHE A 35 0.63 -2.40 2.12
C PHE A 35 1.11 -3.85 2.20
N LEU A 36 0.94 -4.51 3.36
CA LEU A 36 1.36 -5.90 3.52
C LEU A 36 0.58 -6.85 2.61
N LYS A 37 -0.73 -6.65 2.46
CA LYS A 37 -1.56 -7.47 1.58
C LYS A 37 -1.13 -7.33 0.12
N VAL A 38 -0.96 -6.10 -0.37
CA VAL A 38 -0.50 -5.83 -1.74
C VAL A 38 0.92 -6.36 -1.97
N TYR A 39 1.82 -6.14 -1.01
CA TYR A 39 3.19 -6.62 -1.10
C TYR A 39 3.25 -8.16 -1.17
N ASP A 40 2.45 -8.84 -0.36
CA ASP A 40 2.37 -10.31 -0.35
C ASP A 40 1.84 -10.86 -1.68
N THR A 41 0.80 -10.25 -2.26
CA THR A 41 0.30 -10.61 -3.61
C THR A 41 1.37 -10.38 -4.68
N GLN A 42 2.13 -9.29 -4.57
CA GLN A 42 3.24 -9.03 -5.51
C GLN A 42 4.38 -10.03 -5.31
N GLU A 43 4.67 -10.48 -4.08
CA GLU A 43 5.65 -11.53 -3.82
C GLU A 43 5.26 -12.86 -4.46
N GLU A 44 3.98 -13.25 -4.46
CA GLU A 44 3.50 -14.45 -5.17
C GLU A 44 3.82 -14.38 -6.67
N THR A 45 3.64 -13.20 -7.27
CA THR A 45 4.02 -12.97 -8.67
C THR A 45 5.54 -13.11 -8.89
N TRP A 46 6.36 -12.60 -7.98
CA TRP A 46 7.82 -12.72 -8.08
C TRP A 46 8.29 -14.15 -7.84
N GLU A 47 7.72 -14.86 -6.88
CA GLU A 47 7.98 -16.29 -6.62
C GLU A 47 7.63 -17.15 -7.84
N TYR A 48 6.54 -16.84 -8.54
CA TYR A 48 6.16 -17.53 -9.77
C TYR A 48 7.13 -17.28 -10.94
N LYS A 49 7.68 -16.06 -11.04
CA LYS A 49 8.60 -15.66 -12.13
C LYS A 49 10.05 -16.09 -11.89
N ASP A 50 10.47 -16.24 -10.66
CA ASP A 50 11.85 -16.56 -10.27
C ASP A 50 11.86 -17.61 -9.15
N GLU A 51 12.19 -18.85 -9.50
CA GLU A 51 12.29 -19.95 -8.54
C GLU A 51 13.36 -19.74 -7.45
N ASN A 52 14.29 -18.81 -7.66
CA ASN A 52 15.31 -18.43 -6.68
C ASN A 52 14.94 -17.20 -5.86
N TYR A 53 13.73 -16.65 -6.05
CA TYR A 53 13.27 -15.49 -5.30
C TYR A 53 13.30 -15.79 -3.80
N LYS A 54 13.83 -14.83 -3.04
CA LYS A 54 13.80 -14.88 -1.57
C LYS A 54 13.14 -13.61 -1.04
N SER A 55 12.07 -13.78 -0.29
CA SER A 55 11.44 -12.68 0.42
C SER A 55 12.38 -12.05 1.43
N ILE A 56 12.25 -10.74 1.64
CA ILE A 56 12.89 -10.06 2.76
C ILE A 56 12.06 -10.21 4.04
N ILE A 57 10.75 -10.45 3.90
CA ILE A 57 9.85 -10.67 5.03
C ILE A 57 10.01 -12.13 5.49
N PRO A 58 10.30 -12.39 6.78
CA PRO A 58 10.28 -13.75 7.33
C PRO A 58 8.98 -14.47 7.01
N GLU A 59 9.06 -15.76 6.72
CA GLU A 59 7.93 -16.54 6.21
C GLU A 59 6.68 -16.45 7.10
N ASP A 60 6.85 -16.55 8.40
CA ASP A 60 5.78 -16.49 9.40
C ASP A 60 5.18 -15.07 9.59
N LEU A 61 5.80 -14.05 9.01
CA LEU A 61 5.31 -12.66 9.03
C LEU A 61 4.67 -12.22 7.70
N ARG A 62 4.72 -13.05 6.66
CA ARG A 62 4.03 -12.77 5.39
C ARG A 62 2.53 -12.73 5.62
N TRP A 63 1.84 -11.84 4.94
CA TRP A 63 0.40 -11.63 5.11
C TRP A 63 -0.39 -12.95 5.00
N ARG A 64 -0.13 -13.74 3.98
CA ARG A 64 -0.80 -15.04 3.72
C ARG A 64 -0.65 -16.07 4.85
N LYS A 65 0.37 -15.93 5.73
CA LYS A 65 0.66 -16.90 6.79
C LYS A 65 -0.05 -16.63 8.11
N TRP A 66 -0.37 -15.38 8.42
CA TRP A 66 -1.00 -15.03 9.69
C TRP A 66 -2.36 -14.34 9.55
N ALA A 67 -2.59 -13.66 8.43
CA ALA A 67 -3.79 -12.87 8.22
C ALA A 67 -4.94 -13.71 7.65
N VAL A 68 -4.63 -14.72 6.83
CA VAL A 68 -5.64 -15.61 6.23
C VAL A 68 -6.01 -16.71 7.23
N ASP A 69 -7.29 -17.00 7.37
CA ASP A 69 -7.79 -18.11 8.19
C ASP A 69 -8.01 -19.34 7.30
N GLU A 70 -6.94 -20.09 7.04
CA GLU A 70 -6.99 -21.28 6.18
C GLU A 70 -7.76 -22.45 6.79
N LYS A 71 -7.96 -22.46 8.11
CA LYS A 71 -8.51 -23.57 8.86
C LYS A 71 -9.65 -23.18 9.80
N ASP A 72 -10.54 -22.35 9.32
CA ASP A 72 -11.78 -21.93 9.99
C ASP A 72 -11.67 -21.86 11.54
N GLY A 73 -11.03 -20.81 12.04
CA GLY A 73 -10.95 -20.51 13.46
C GLY A 73 -9.59 -20.77 14.14
N GLU A 74 -8.54 -21.14 13.39
CA GLU A 74 -7.18 -21.21 13.93
C GLU A 74 -6.39 -19.88 13.78
N ALA A 75 -6.95 -18.89 13.07
CA ALA A 75 -6.30 -17.59 12.90
C ALA A 75 -6.17 -16.83 14.23
N LEU A 76 -5.03 -16.16 14.41
CA LEU A 76 -4.80 -15.34 15.61
C LEU A 76 -5.89 -14.29 15.80
N THR A 77 -6.40 -14.15 17.01
CA THR A 77 -7.39 -13.16 17.40
C THR A 77 -7.14 -12.66 18.83
N GLY A 78 -7.87 -11.64 19.26
CA GLY A 78 -7.77 -11.12 20.63
C GLY A 78 -6.35 -10.73 21.01
N GLU A 79 -5.96 -11.01 22.25
CA GLU A 79 -4.64 -10.65 22.79
C GLU A 79 -3.50 -11.32 22.03
N ALA A 80 -3.68 -12.53 21.54
CA ALA A 80 -2.65 -13.24 20.78
C ALA A 80 -2.31 -12.50 19.47
N LEU A 81 -3.30 -11.95 18.76
CA LEU A 81 -3.09 -11.16 17.57
C LEU A 81 -2.41 -9.82 17.90
N LEU A 82 -2.82 -9.16 18.97
CA LEU A 82 -2.20 -7.89 19.40
C LEU A 82 -0.73 -8.08 19.76
N SER A 83 -0.41 -9.09 20.58
CA SER A 83 0.99 -9.41 20.93
C SER A 83 1.79 -9.76 19.68
N PHE A 84 1.25 -10.57 18.77
CA PHE A 84 1.92 -10.90 17.51
C PHE A 84 2.25 -9.63 16.70
N VAL A 85 1.30 -8.72 16.53
CA VAL A 85 1.49 -7.51 15.74
C VAL A 85 2.46 -6.55 16.43
N ASN A 86 2.29 -6.29 17.74
CA ASN A 86 3.05 -5.29 18.47
C ASN A 86 4.46 -5.75 18.83
N GLU A 87 4.65 -7.03 19.16
CA GLU A 87 5.91 -7.53 19.72
C GLU A 87 6.76 -8.27 18.68
N LYS A 88 6.15 -8.75 17.61
CA LYS A 88 6.86 -9.52 16.58
C LYS A 88 6.80 -8.86 15.21
N LEU A 89 5.62 -8.64 14.63
CA LEU A 89 5.47 -8.15 13.27
C LEU A 89 6.11 -6.76 13.09
N PHE A 90 5.64 -5.75 13.80
CA PHE A 90 6.16 -4.38 13.67
C PHE A 90 7.64 -4.26 14.02
N PRO A 91 8.13 -4.78 15.17
CA PRO A 91 9.56 -4.69 15.48
C PRO A 91 10.44 -5.37 14.44
N THR A 92 10.02 -6.50 13.88
CA THR A 92 10.80 -7.21 12.86
C THR A 92 10.83 -6.42 11.54
N LEU A 93 9.68 -5.93 11.07
CA LEU A 93 9.61 -5.19 9.79
C LEU A 93 10.33 -3.85 9.85
N LYS A 94 10.30 -3.15 10.99
CA LYS A 94 11.08 -1.92 11.23
C LYS A 94 12.59 -2.15 11.21
N ASN A 95 13.06 -3.33 11.58
CA ASN A 95 14.46 -3.66 11.73
C ASN A 95 14.96 -4.69 10.69
N LEU A 96 14.29 -4.79 9.55
CA LEU A 96 14.75 -5.67 8.46
C LEU A 96 16.20 -5.30 8.06
N PRO A 97 17.06 -6.32 7.81
CA PRO A 97 18.43 -6.07 7.41
C PRO A 97 18.47 -5.55 5.96
N ILE A 98 18.68 -4.25 5.83
CA ILE A 98 18.80 -3.55 4.54
C ILE A 98 20.23 -3.07 4.39
N ASP A 99 20.83 -3.33 3.25
CA ASP A 99 22.15 -2.86 2.86
C ASP A 99 22.12 -2.15 1.49
N ALA A 100 23.26 -1.61 1.06
CA ALA A 100 23.37 -0.88 -0.21
C ALA A 100 23.08 -1.76 -1.46
N ASN A 101 23.07 -3.08 -1.32
CA ASN A 101 22.81 -4.03 -2.40
C ASN A 101 21.36 -4.55 -2.37
N THR A 102 20.60 -4.20 -1.34
CA THR A 102 19.19 -4.63 -1.22
C THR A 102 18.36 -3.96 -2.33
N PRO A 103 17.68 -4.74 -3.18
CA PRO A 103 16.83 -4.18 -4.23
C PRO A 103 15.77 -3.23 -3.66
N ARG A 104 15.50 -2.13 -4.35
CA ARG A 104 14.51 -1.12 -3.92
C ARG A 104 13.14 -1.73 -3.58
N ALA A 105 12.68 -2.69 -4.37
CA ALA A 105 11.43 -3.39 -4.13
C ALA A 105 11.37 -4.10 -2.76
N LYS A 106 12.53 -4.43 -2.18
CA LYS A 106 12.63 -5.05 -0.86
C LYS A 106 12.87 -4.03 0.25
N SER A 107 13.66 -2.97 0.01
CA SER A 107 13.93 -1.93 1.01
C SER A 107 12.65 -1.14 1.38
N ILE A 108 11.71 -1.02 0.45
CA ILE A 108 10.44 -0.31 0.68
C ILE A 108 9.65 -0.85 1.88
N VAL A 109 9.79 -2.14 2.22
CA VAL A 109 9.11 -2.72 3.39
C VAL A 109 9.58 -2.05 4.67
N GLN A 110 10.89 -2.02 4.89
CA GLN A 110 11.49 -1.41 6.09
C GLN A 110 11.21 0.09 6.14
N GLU A 111 11.37 0.78 5.01
CA GLU A 111 11.11 2.22 4.89
C GLU A 111 9.65 2.55 5.22
N THR A 112 8.70 1.77 4.70
CA THR A 112 7.27 1.96 4.99
C THR A 112 6.97 1.77 6.47
N PHE A 113 7.54 0.73 7.10
CA PHE A 113 7.27 0.44 8.50
C PHE A 113 8.02 1.35 9.47
N ALA A 114 9.09 2.04 9.07
CA ALA A 114 9.89 2.89 9.94
C ALA A 114 9.02 3.90 10.72
N ASP A 115 8.10 4.55 10.04
CA ASP A 115 7.26 5.62 10.60
C ASP A 115 5.83 5.18 10.97
N LEU A 116 5.38 3.99 10.54
CA LEU A 116 4.03 3.50 10.82
C LEU A 116 3.88 2.99 12.26
N ASN A 117 2.68 3.17 12.80
CA ASN A 117 2.31 2.67 14.12
C ASN A 117 1.03 1.84 14.09
N GLN A 118 0.93 0.92 15.03
CA GLN A 118 -0.28 0.16 15.29
C GLN A 118 -1.01 0.79 16.48
N TYR A 119 -2.25 1.22 16.27
CA TYR A 119 -3.04 1.98 17.27
C TYR A 119 -4.12 1.16 17.93
N MET A 120 -4.67 0.14 17.27
CA MET A 120 -5.78 -0.65 17.80
C MET A 120 -5.37 -1.39 19.08
N LYS A 121 -6.26 -1.35 20.07
CA LYS A 121 -6.07 -2.01 21.39
C LYS A 121 -6.96 -3.22 21.58
N ASN A 122 -7.89 -3.48 20.67
CA ASN A 122 -8.78 -4.62 20.71
C ASN A 122 -8.44 -5.60 19.58
N GLY A 123 -7.83 -6.73 19.91
CA GLY A 123 -7.40 -7.72 18.91
C GLY A 123 -8.56 -8.43 18.21
N THR A 124 -9.75 -8.48 18.80
CA THR A 124 -10.95 -8.99 18.11
C THR A 124 -11.40 -8.03 17.02
N LEU A 125 -11.42 -6.72 17.30
CA LEU A 125 -11.72 -5.71 16.29
C LEU A 125 -10.62 -5.68 15.21
N LEU A 126 -9.35 -5.82 15.60
CA LEU A 126 -8.23 -5.93 14.67
C LEU A 126 -8.42 -7.12 13.71
N ARG A 127 -8.80 -8.30 14.23
CA ARG A 127 -9.10 -9.48 13.40
C ARG A 127 -10.24 -9.23 12.43
N GLN A 128 -11.30 -8.56 12.86
CA GLN A 128 -12.41 -8.20 11.98
C GLN A 128 -11.94 -7.29 10.82
N VAL A 129 -11.07 -6.34 11.09
CA VAL A 129 -10.48 -5.48 10.05
C VAL A 129 -9.63 -6.30 9.09
N VAL A 130 -8.74 -7.15 9.59
CA VAL A 130 -7.89 -8.05 8.78
C VAL A 130 -8.75 -8.93 7.87
N ASN A 131 -9.84 -9.49 8.38
CA ASN A 131 -10.75 -10.31 7.58
C ASN A 131 -11.38 -9.54 6.43
N ILE A 132 -11.78 -8.27 6.66
CA ILE A 132 -12.31 -7.42 5.58
C ILE A 132 -11.22 -7.08 4.55
N VAL A 133 -9.98 -6.84 4.99
CA VAL A 133 -8.85 -6.63 4.07
C VAL A 133 -8.61 -7.86 3.21
N ASN A 134 -8.81 -9.07 3.76
CA ASN A 134 -8.70 -10.32 3.00
C ASN A 134 -9.78 -10.49 1.91
N GLU A 135 -10.95 -9.85 2.05
CA GLU A 135 -11.99 -9.86 1.02
C GLU A 135 -11.58 -9.11 -0.26
N ILE A 136 -10.49 -8.32 -0.22
CA ILE A 136 -9.99 -7.57 -1.37
C ILE A 136 -9.07 -8.47 -2.17
N GLU A 137 -9.45 -8.73 -3.40
CA GLU A 137 -8.62 -9.44 -4.36
C GLU A 137 -7.76 -8.42 -5.12
N PHE A 138 -6.47 -8.70 -5.29
CA PHE A 138 -5.50 -7.86 -5.99
C PHE A 138 -4.84 -8.62 -7.15
N ASP A 139 -5.59 -9.51 -7.82
CA ASP A 139 -5.03 -10.53 -8.71
C ASP A 139 -4.83 -10.10 -10.17
N ASP A 140 -5.32 -8.91 -10.59
CA ASP A 140 -5.30 -8.50 -11.99
C ASP A 140 -4.72 -7.09 -12.26
N ALA A 141 -4.48 -6.79 -13.55
CA ALA A 141 -4.01 -5.47 -14.00
C ALA A 141 -4.96 -4.30 -13.59
N ASP A 142 -6.24 -4.61 -13.34
CA ASP A 142 -7.22 -3.69 -12.78
C ASP A 142 -6.98 -3.37 -11.30
N ASP A 143 -6.20 -4.16 -10.59
CA ASP A 143 -5.99 -4.05 -9.13
C ASP A 143 -5.14 -2.86 -8.73
N ARG A 144 -4.24 -2.41 -9.61
CA ARG A 144 -3.56 -1.12 -9.41
C ARG A 144 -4.55 0.04 -9.39
N HIS A 145 -5.63 -0.06 -10.16
CA HIS A 145 -6.74 0.89 -10.10
C HIS A 145 -7.53 0.74 -8.80
N THR A 146 -7.79 -0.51 -8.37
CA THR A 146 -8.49 -0.80 -7.11
C THR A 146 -7.75 -0.23 -5.90
N PHE A 147 -6.42 -0.38 -5.83
CA PHE A 147 -5.63 0.25 -4.76
C PHE A 147 -5.69 1.79 -4.83
N GLY A 148 -5.59 2.36 -6.03
CA GLY A 148 -5.76 3.79 -6.25
C GLY A 148 -7.14 4.28 -5.79
N ASP A 149 -8.19 3.56 -6.13
CA ASP A 149 -9.58 3.87 -5.74
C ASP A 149 -9.80 3.76 -4.23
N ILE A 150 -9.20 2.74 -3.57
CA ILE A 150 -9.19 2.60 -2.10
C ILE A 150 -8.53 3.81 -1.47
N TYR A 151 -7.34 4.16 -1.93
CA TYR A 151 -6.57 5.28 -1.42
C TYR A 151 -7.30 6.62 -1.63
N GLU A 152 -7.85 6.86 -2.82
CA GLU A 152 -8.64 8.07 -3.10
C GLU A 152 -9.94 8.11 -2.28
N GLY A 153 -10.57 6.97 -2.05
CA GLY A 153 -11.74 6.87 -1.17
C GLY A 153 -11.41 7.28 0.26
N ILE A 154 -10.28 6.81 0.78
CA ILE A 154 -9.76 7.21 2.10
C ILE A 154 -9.50 8.72 2.15
N LEU A 155 -8.83 9.28 1.15
CA LEU A 155 -8.55 10.71 1.09
C LEU A 155 -9.81 11.56 0.99
N LYS A 156 -10.82 11.14 0.20
CA LYS A 156 -12.13 11.82 0.13
C LYS A 156 -12.87 11.84 1.46
N ASP A 157 -12.85 10.73 2.18
CA ASP A 157 -13.49 10.64 3.49
C ASP A 157 -12.81 11.58 4.50
N LEU A 158 -11.49 11.76 4.40
CA LEU A 158 -10.74 12.74 5.20
C LEU A 158 -11.16 14.19 4.90
N GLN A 159 -11.24 14.53 3.62
CA GLN A 159 -11.64 15.89 3.21
C GLN A 159 -13.06 16.21 3.65
N SER A 160 -13.98 15.23 3.59
CA SER A 160 -15.38 15.40 3.97
C SER A 160 -15.58 15.53 5.50
N ALA A 161 -14.67 14.96 6.29
CA ALA A 161 -14.71 15.04 7.75
C ALA A 161 -14.34 16.44 8.31
N GLY A 162 -13.89 17.36 7.47
CA GLY A 162 -13.60 18.76 7.85
C GLY A 162 -12.43 18.95 8.82
N ASN A 163 -11.70 17.87 9.13
CA ASN A 163 -10.66 17.87 10.16
C ASN A 163 -9.23 18.02 9.63
N ALA A 164 -9.04 17.95 8.33
CA ALA A 164 -7.73 18.12 7.74
C ALA A 164 -7.74 19.37 6.86
N GLY A 165 -6.97 20.38 7.23
CA GLY A 165 -6.65 21.51 6.35
C GLY A 165 -5.77 21.08 5.16
N GLU A 166 -5.78 19.80 4.83
CA GLU A 166 -5.06 19.17 3.74
C GLU A 166 -5.99 19.04 2.53
N PHE A 167 -5.67 19.78 1.48
CA PHE A 167 -6.37 19.69 0.20
C PHE A 167 -5.53 18.87 -0.77
N TYR A 168 -6.10 17.75 -1.22
CA TYR A 168 -5.49 16.95 -2.26
C TYR A 168 -5.95 17.40 -3.65
N THR A 169 -5.02 17.55 -4.56
CA THR A 169 -5.35 17.88 -5.95
C THR A 169 -6.14 16.73 -6.57
N PRO A 170 -7.36 16.97 -7.11
CA PRO A 170 -8.15 15.92 -7.73
C PRO A 170 -7.39 15.19 -8.83
N ARG A 171 -7.52 13.88 -8.93
CA ARG A 171 -6.78 13.07 -9.90
C ARG A 171 -7.00 13.54 -11.36
N ALA A 172 -8.23 13.87 -11.72
CA ALA A 172 -8.53 14.40 -13.03
C ALA A 172 -7.73 15.68 -13.38
N LEU A 173 -7.40 16.49 -12.37
CA LEU A 173 -6.59 17.70 -12.56
C LEU A 173 -5.10 17.36 -12.68
N THR A 174 -4.59 16.42 -11.86
CA THR A 174 -3.18 15.98 -11.98
C THR A 174 -2.95 15.30 -13.32
N ASP A 175 -3.86 14.45 -13.78
CA ASP A 175 -3.79 13.78 -15.08
C ASP A 175 -3.83 14.79 -16.23
N PHE A 176 -4.73 15.78 -16.16
CA PHE A 176 -4.81 16.85 -17.17
C PHE A 176 -3.51 17.66 -17.25
N ILE A 177 -2.95 18.07 -16.10
CA ILE A 177 -1.71 18.85 -16.07
C ILE A 177 -0.56 18.02 -16.63
N VAL A 178 -0.43 16.75 -16.23
CA VAL A 178 0.61 15.86 -16.75
C VAL A 178 0.47 15.64 -18.26
N MET A 179 -0.76 15.44 -18.74
CA MET A 179 -1.03 15.33 -20.17
C MET A 179 -0.60 16.60 -20.94
N MET A 180 -0.81 17.78 -20.36
CA MET A 180 -0.38 19.05 -20.97
C MET A 180 1.13 19.25 -20.95
N LEU A 181 1.84 18.71 -19.94
CA LEU A 181 3.30 18.72 -19.85
C LEU A 181 3.94 17.70 -20.81
N ASP A 182 3.21 16.65 -21.15
CA ASP A 182 3.63 15.59 -22.08
C ASP A 182 5.03 15.02 -21.77
N PRO A 183 5.32 14.57 -20.52
CA PRO A 183 6.63 14.08 -20.15
C PRO A 183 6.99 12.82 -20.95
N LYS A 184 8.26 12.74 -21.41
CA LYS A 184 8.75 11.61 -22.22
C LYS A 184 9.60 10.66 -21.37
N LEU A 185 9.66 9.39 -21.81
CA LEU A 185 10.56 8.41 -21.20
C LEU A 185 12.02 8.91 -21.24
N GLY A 186 12.71 8.80 -20.12
CA GLY A 186 14.08 9.27 -19.95
C GLY A 186 14.21 10.73 -19.50
N GLU A 187 13.14 11.49 -19.44
CA GLU A 187 13.12 12.80 -18.80
C GLU A 187 12.99 12.66 -17.27
N THR A 188 13.53 13.65 -16.56
CA THR A 188 13.38 13.74 -15.10
C THR A 188 12.13 14.53 -14.76
N PHE A 189 11.24 13.93 -13.97
CA PHE A 189 10.04 14.58 -13.47
C PHE A 189 10.19 14.79 -11.96
N GLY A 190 10.06 16.03 -11.49
CA GLY A 190 10.18 16.38 -10.07
C GLY A 190 8.92 17.07 -9.55
N ASP A 191 8.48 16.69 -8.37
CA ASP A 191 7.39 17.33 -7.63
C ASP A 191 7.90 17.68 -6.23
N PHE A 192 8.24 18.95 -6.00
CA PHE A 192 8.80 19.44 -4.73
C PHE A 192 7.75 19.64 -3.62
N THR A 193 6.49 19.43 -3.93
CA THR A 193 5.36 19.55 -3.03
C THR A 193 4.46 18.31 -3.12
N SER A 194 5.09 17.15 -3.29
CA SER A 194 4.45 15.91 -3.74
C SER A 194 3.23 15.48 -2.92
N GLY A 195 3.18 15.84 -1.64
CA GLY A 195 2.11 15.41 -0.74
C GLY A 195 1.92 13.89 -0.83
N THR A 196 0.77 13.45 -1.36
CA THR A 196 0.47 12.03 -1.58
C THR A 196 1.02 11.47 -2.91
N GLY A 197 1.85 12.21 -3.61
CA GLY A 197 2.43 11.78 -4.89
C GLY A 197 1.47 11.80 -6.08
N GLY A 198 0.42 12.62 -6.03
CA GLY A 198 -0.61 12.68 -7.07
C GLY A 198 -0.05 12.95 -8.46
N PHE A 199 0.79 13.96 -8.62
CA PHE A 199 1.44 14.30 -9.88
C PHE A 199 2.45 13.26 -10.33
N LEU A 200 3.25 12.72 -9.39
CA LEU A 200 4.22 11.66 -9.69
C LEU A 200 3.54 10.40 -10.22
N THR A 201 2.44 9.98 -9.58
CA THR A 201 1.65 8.83 -10.02
C THR A 201 1.02 9.06 -11.39
N SER A 202 0.44 10.25 -11.63
CA SER A 202 -0.12 10.60 -12.94
C SER A 202 0.94 10.62 -14.02
N ALA A 203 2.15 11.17 -13.74
CA ALA A 203 3.26 11.19 -14.67
C ALA A 203 3.76 9.76 -14.99
N LEU A 204 3.91 8.90 -13.98
CA LEU A 204 4.29 7.51 -14.16
C LEU A 204 3.29 6.77 -15.05
N ASN A 205 1.99 6.90 -14.76
CA ASN A 205 0.92 6.29 -15.55
C ASN A 205 0.88 6.82 -16.98
N TYR A 206 1.12 8.12 -17.18
CA TYR A 206 1.15 8.74 -18.49
C TYR A 206 2.32 8.19 -19.33
N MET A 207 3.53 8.22 -18.79
CA MET A 207 4.72 7.72 -19.45
C MET A 207 4.66 6.20 -19.72
N SER A 208 4.09 5.42 -18.80
CA SER A 208 3.94 3.96 -18.95
C SER A 208 3.01 3.59 -20.11
N LYS A 209 1.96 4.39 -20.38
CA LYS A 209 1.06 4.20 -21.54
C LYS A 209 1.75 4.42 -22.88
N SER A 210 2.84 5.20 -22.91
CA SER A 210 3.62 5.41 -24.14
C SER A 210 4.52 4.22 -24.50
N VAL A 211 4.70 3.26 -23.60
CA VAL A 211 5.40 1.98 -23.81
C VAL A 211 4.39 0.94 -24.25
N SER A 212 3.79 1.10 -25.42
CA SER A 212 2.62 0.29 -25.82
C SER A 212 2.94 -0.99 -26.59
N SER A 213 4.22 -1.36 -26.75
CA SER A 213 4.59 -2.67 -27.29
C SER A 213 5.76 -3.29 -26.51
N ALA A 214 5.72 -4.60 -26.32
CA ALA A 214 6.77 -5.35 -25.63
C ALA A 214 8.15 -5.24 -26.35
N GLU A 215 8.16 -4.98 -27.64
CA GLU A 215 9.36 -4.77 -28.45
C GLU A 215 10.01 -3.41 -28.21
N ASP A 216 9.25 -2.37 -27.85
CA ASP A 216 9.76 -1.06 -27.47
C ASP A 216 10.17 -0.97 -25.98
N GLY A 217 9.70 -1.88 -25.15
CA GLY A 217 9.84 -1.83 -23.69
C GLY A 217 11.26 -2.13 -23.19
N GLU A 218 11.97 -3.06 -23.79
CA GLU A 218 13.31 -3.44 -23.31
C GLU A 218 14.41 -2.44 -23.71
N GLU A 219 14.30 -1.78 -24.87
CA GLU A 219 15.31 -0.81 -25.34
C GLU A 219 15.11 0.60 -24.79
N LYS A 220 13.87 1.01 -24.46
CA LYS A 220 13.56 2.39 -24.01
C LYS A 220 13.32 2.53 -22.52
N CYS A 221 13.07 1.47 -21.81
CA CYS A 221 12.93 1.47 -20.35
C CYS A 221 14.28 1.33 -19.65
N GLY A 222 15.09 2.35 -19.70
CA GLY A 222 15.95 2.64 -18.56
C GLY A 222 15.04 2.88 -17.37
N ASN A 223 15.04 1.97 -16.41
CA ASN A 223 14.23 1.91 -15.18
C ASN A 223 13.45 3.21 -14.88
N PRO A 224 12.10 3.28 -15.14
CA PRO A 224 11.32 4.50 -14.97
C PRO A 224 11.46 5.13 -13.58
N GLN A 225 11.78 4.32 -12.56
CA GLN A 225 12.01 4.78 -11.20
C GLN A 225 13.26 5.68 -11.06
N LYS A 226 14.21 5.64 -12.00
CA LYS A 226 15.36 6.57 -12.00
C LYS A 226 15.02 7.96 -12.51
N SER A 227 13.87 8.13 -13.13
CA SER A 227 13.44 9.42 -13.69
C SER A 227 12.67 10.29 -12.68
N PHE A 228 12.39 9.79 -11.48
CA PHE A 228 11.68 10.55 -10.46
C PHE A 228 12.65 11.00 -9.36
N LEU A 229 12.70 12.31 -9.13
CA LEU A 229 13.31 12.93 -7.95
C LEU A 229 12.18 13.24 -6.94
N LEU A 230 12.24 12.63 -5.79
CA LEU A 230 11.43 12.97 -4.61
C LEU A 230 12.16 14.02 -3.79
#